data_b60b82c5156c2a3212a50ff10ba2c41a
#
_entry.id   b60b82c5156c2a3212a50ff10ba2c41a
#
_cell.length_a   1.000
_cell.length_b   1.000
_cell.length_c   1.000
_cell.angle_alpha   90.00
_cell.angle_beta   90.00
_cell.angle_gamma   90.00
#
_symmetry.space_group_name_H-M   'P 1'
#
loop_
_entity.id
_entity.type
_entity.pdbx_description
1 polymer ?
#
loop_
_entity_poly.entity_id
_entity_poly.type
_entity_poly.pdbx_seq_one_letter_code
_entity_poly.pdbx_strand_id
1 'polypeptide(L)'
;MGAIRTALKSRGGPVPAMMMAGGAVLLGAADAPTGGDPSIRAFVISNFFIATSGDAGTCPILADGGIETYFKMLPAAEQAKYARADDSQEIEQGKRGPLEAAMNEHFGFRRVAIKGVGGGGKMSEAVLPPDLAPGAVPTPEQALEIGRLNGFPPGRGRLAFSNLTVAYSSCTNPEDFPTLAKGFRTYEGPVAAGIDLDGKSGRHDFKGLDGGKSVDNQLWRAVGCVKAFRESSEPKIAKRLFISARAPTLIEVRGIDDPRNDPDVTVNVYAAADPVVRDGKGDALARASFHLDPDRTLRATTRGRIVDGVLTTDPIDLRVNYKEQIIDAPREFRGARIRAELKPDGSVEGSVYGYYTLASYWSSIEQMTQNGANLTGVSCPGVKQAIDRLADGYYDKRTRRYTAISSAYNFVGVRAFIIGDREVAAR
;
A
#
# COMPACT_ATOMS: atom_id res chain seq x y z
N MET A 1 -15.75 -4.80 61.59
CA MET A 1 -15.01 -4.00 62.58
C MET A 1 -14.07 -3.10 61.78
N GLY A 2 -14.12 -1.81 61.69
CA GLY A 2 -14.83 -0.76 62.37
C GLY A 2 -14.63 0.51 61.55
N ALA A 3 -15.69 1.25 61.38
CA ALA A 3 -15.69 2.53 60.65
C ALA A 3 -15.10 3.67 61.52
N ILE A 4 -14.42 4.61 60.85
CA ILE A 4 -14.29 5.95 61.42
C ILE A 4 -14.67 6.97 60.33
N ARG A 5 -15.83 7.61 60.59
CA ARG A 5 -16.29 8.83 59.91
C ARG A 5 -15.73 10.02 60.70
N THR A 6 -15.12 10.96 59.98
CA THR A 6 -14.87 12.29 60.54
C THR A 6 -15.53 13.33 59.62
N ALA A 7 -16.51 14.00 60.19
CA ALA A 7 -17.23 15.10 59.55
C ALA A 7 -16.53 16.41 59.90
N LEU A 8 -16.24 17.26 58.92
CA LEU A 8 -15.88 18.66 59.11
C LEU A 8 -17.00 19.56 58.59
N LYS A 9 -17.57 20.33 59.50
CA LYS A 9 -18.55 21.41 59.26
C LYS A 9 -17.86 22.59 58.64
N SER A 10 -18.35 23.05 57.49
CA SER A 10 -18.03 24.35 56.92
C SER A 10 -19.07 25.40 57.35
N ARG A 11 -18.57 26.49 57.86
CA ARG A 11 -19.30 27.72 58.15
C ARG A 11 -19.49 28.51 56.88
N GLY A 12 -20.71 28.85 56.54
CA GLY A 12 -21.06 29.76 55.49
C GLY A 12 -20.90 31.22 55.88
N GLY A 13 -20.44 32.01 54.94
CA GLY A 13 -20.53 33.46 54.92
C GLY A 13 -20.94 33.92 53.52
N PRO A 14 -21.82 34.90 53.40
CA PRO A 14 -22.34 35.35 52.12
C PRO A 14 -21.31 36.23 51.40
N VAL A 15 -20.99 35.90 50.12
CA VAL A 15 -20.21 36.75 49.21
C VAL A 15 -21.22 37.46 48.28
N PRO A 16 -21.09 38.78 48.07
CA PRO A 16 -22.01 39.53 47.23
C PRO A 16 -21.84 39.19 45.74
N ALA A 17 -22.95 39.03 45.06
CA ALA A 17 -23.02 38.80 43.62
C ALA A 17 -22.59 40.09 42.90
N MET A 18 -21.46 40.04 42.27
CA MET A 18 -21.00 41.07 41.30
C MET A 18 -21.47 40.64 39.93
N MET A 19 -22.53 41.26 39.42
CA MET A 19 -22.96 41.11 38.02
C MET A 19 -21.87 41.69 37.12
N MET A 20 -21.08 40.82 36.48
CA MET A 20 -20.33 41.21 35.28
C MET A 20 -21.20 40.93 34.07
N ALA A 21 -21.57 41.98 33.39
CA ALA A 21 -22.12 41.91 32.04
C ALA A 21 -21.02 41.42 31.10
N GLY A 22 -20.97 40.15 30.86
CA GLY A 22 -20.09 39.52 29.88
C GLY A 22 -20.65 39.77 28.50
N GLY A 23 -20.12 40.79 27.78
CA GLY A 23 -20.30 40.89 26.34
C GLY A 23 -19.75 39.65 25.65
N ALA A 24 -20.61 38.84 25.04
CA ALA A 24 -20.20 37.78 24.14
C ALA A 24 -19.52 38.44 22.91
N VAL A 25 -18.21 38.53 22.96
CA VAL A 25 -17.40 38.73 21.76
C VAL A 25 -17.50 37.43 20.98
N LEU A 26 -18.38 37.41 19.98
CA LEU A 26 -18.29 36.47 18.88
C LEU A 26 -16.92 36.67 18.24
N LEU A 27 -15.92 35.97 18.70
CA LEU A 27 -14.73 35.72 17.94
C LEU A 27 -15.16 34.91 16.72
N GLY A 28 -15.54 35.64 15.65
CA GLY A 28 -15.57 35.09 14.31
C GLY A 28 -14.21 34.40 14.13
N ALA A 29 -14.22 33.11 13.86
CA ALA A 29 -13.04 32.42 13.39
C ALA A 29 -12.59 33.18 12.13
N ALA A 30 -11.66 34.10 12.31
CA ALA A 30 -10.97 34.71 11.19
C ALA A 30 -10.28 33.54 10.50
N ASP A 31 -10.71 33.22 9.30
CA ASP A 31 -9.98 32.33 8.41
C ASP A 31 -8.53 32.82 8.41
N ALA A 32 -7.64 31.98 8.95
CA ALA A 32 -6.22 32.26 8.89
C ALA A 32 -5.88 32.49 7.41
N PRO A 33 -5.08 33.51 7.07
CA PRO A 33 -4.77 33.83 5.68
C PRO A 33 -4.23 32.57 5.01
N THR A 34 -5.03 31.99 4.13
CA THR A 34 -4.62 30.92 3.25
C THR A 34 -3.68 31.55 2.23
N GLY A 35 -2.38 31.57 2.55
CA GLY A 35 -1.33 32.06 1.66
C GLY A 35 -1.15 31.12 0.46
N GLY A 36 -2.12 31.09 -0.44
CA GLY A 36 -2.10 30.32 -1.66
C GLY A 36 -3.23 30.78 -2.58
N ASP A 37 -3.06 30.59 -3.87
CA ASP A 37 -4.08 30.87 -4.88
C ASP A 37 -5.35 30.03 -4.55
N PRO A 38 -6.51 30.65 -4.32
CA PRO A 38 -7.75 29.95 -3.99
C PRO A 38 -8.22 29.01 -5.10
N SER A 39 -7.80 29.24 -6.34
CA SER A 39 -8.07 28.38 -7.50
C SER A 39 -7.22 27.11 -7.52
N ILE A 40 -6.30 26.94 -6.55
CA ILE A 40 -5.41 25.77 -6.47
C ILE A 40 -5.63 25.03 -5.14
N ARG A 41 -5.83 23.74 -5.24
CA ARG A 41 -5.84 22.83 -4.09
C ARG A 41 -4.85 21.70 -4.30
N ALA A 42 -3.88 21.58 -3.40
CA ALA A 42 -2.94 20.46 -3.41
C ALA A 42 -3.09 19.61 -2.14
N PHE A 43 -2.84 18.32 -2.28
CA PHE A 43 -2.96 17.33 -1.23
C PHE A 43 -1.75 16.39 -1.25
N VAL A 44 -1.25 16.05 -0.07
CA VAL A 44 -0.35 14.90 0.09
C VAL A 44 -1.18 13.68 0.45
N ILE A 45 -0.99 12.61 -0.30
CA ILE A 45 -1.66 11.34 -0.01
C ILE A 45 -1.02 10.70 1.21
N SER A 46 -1.81 10.49 2.23
CA SER A 46 -1.39 9.93 3.52
C SER A 46 -1.77 8.46 3.70
N ASN A 47 -2.57 7.92 2.80
CA ASN A 47 -2.99 6.53 2.80
C ASN A 47 -3.41 6.09 1.39
N PHE A 48 -3.00 4.88 0.96
CA PHE A 48 -3.35 4.32 -0.33
C PHE A 48 -3.45 2.79 -0.21
N PHE A 49 -4.62 2.22 -0.43
CA PHE A 49 -4.91 0.81 -0.15
C PHE A 49 -5.91 0.23 -1.14
N ILE A 50 -5.89 -1.10 -1.30
CA ILE A 50 -6.84 -1.79 -2.18
C ILE A 50 -8.26 -1.55 -1.68
N ALA A 51 -9.15 -1.15 -2.60
CA ALA A 51 -10.56 -1.01 -2.30
C ALA A 51 -11.20 -2.39 -2.12
N THR A 52 -11.74 -2.65 -0.93
CA THR A 52 -12.38 -3.93 -0.58
C THR A 52 -13.89 -3.87 -0.72
N SER A 53 -14.51 -4.99 -1.02
CA SER A 53 -15.97 -5.08 -1.06
C SER A 53 -16.64 -5.20 0.31
N GLY A 54 -15.86 -5.38 1.36
CA GLY A 54 -16.40 -5.60 2.71
C GLY A 54 -17.07 -6.96 2.96
N ASP A 55 -17.35 -7.75 1.93
CA ASP A 55 -17.97 -9.06 2.04
C ASP A 55 -16.93 -10.17 2.24
N ALA A 56 -16.77 -10.58 3.51
CA ALA A 56 -15.94 -11.73 3.87
C ALA A 56 -16.61 -13.08 3.64
N GLY A 57 -17.93 -13.11 3.49
CA GLY A 57 -18.72 -14.35 3.41
C GLY A 57 -18.44 -15.19 2.16
N THR A 58 -17.98 -14.56 1.09
CA THR A 58 -17.62 -15.24 -0.18
C THR A 58 -16.24 -15.89 -0.18
N CYS A 59 -15.46 -15.67 0.88
CA CYS A 59 -14.17 -16.33 1.09
C CYS A 59 -14.18 -17.04 2.45
N PRO A 60 -14.93 -18.14 2.60
CA PRO A 60 -15.03 -18.84 3.89
C PRO A 60 -13.70 -19.40 4.36
N ILE A 61 -12.78 -19.64 3.43
CA ILE A 61 -11.41 -20.05 3.70
C ILE A 61 -10.51 -19.11 2.90
N LEU A 62 -9.73 -18.30 3.60
CA LEU A 62 -8.74 -17.45 2.97
C LEU A 62 -7.66 -18.30 2.30
N ALA A 63 -7.12 -17.82 1.18
CA ALA A 63 -6.07 -18.53 0.47
C ALA A 63 -4.84 -18.69 1.37
N ASP A 64 -4.30 -19.90 1.41
CA ASP A 64 -3.10 -20.20 2.16
C ASP A 64 -1.87 -19.53 1.53
N GLY A 65 -0.93 -19.10 2.36
CA GLY A 65 0.40 -18.69 1.93
C GLY A 65 1.28 -19.90 1.55
N GLY A 66 2.49 -19.59 1.07
CA GLY A 66 3.45 -20.63 0.71
C GLY A 66 3.82 -21.53 1.90
N ILE A 67 3.95 -20.97 3.11
CA ILE A 67 4.28 -21.72 4.32
C ILE A 67 3.14 -22.63 4.73
N GLU A 68 1.90 -22.15 4.71
CA GLU A 68 0.72 -22.97 5.02
C GLU A 68 0.56 -24.12 4.04
N THR A 69 0.79 -23.86 2.76
CA THR A 69 0.77 -24.91 1.73
C THR A 69 1.88 -25.91 1.94
N TYR A 70 3.10 -25.47 2.24
CA TYR A 70 4.22 -26.36 2.54
C TYR A 70 3.94 -27.19 3.79
N PHE A 71 3.42 -26.59 4.87
CA PHE A 71 3.01 -27.31 6.08
C PHE A 71 2.06 -28.47 5.76
N LYS A 72 1.05 -28.24 4.93
CA LYS A 72 0.08 -29.27 4.51
C LYS A 72 0.70 -30.38 3.63
N MET A 73 1.84 -30.12 3.01
CA MET A 73 2.59 -31.13 2.23
C MET A 73 3.42 -32.03 3.10
N LEU A 74 3.74 -31.62 4.34
CA LEU A 74 4.55 -32.45 5.26
C LEU A 74 3.77 -33.69 5.74
N PRO A 75 4.47 -34.82 6.01
CA PRO A 75 3.87 -35.93 6.72
C PRO A 75 3.34 -35.52 8.10
N ALA A 76 2.30 -36.17 8.60
CA ALA A 76 1.65 -35.81 9.87
C ALA A 76 2.62 -35.73 11.06
N ALA A 77 3.62 -36.61 11.12
CA ALA A 77 4.65 -36.59 12.17
C ALA A 77 5.56 -35.34 12.10
N GLU A 78 5.79 -34.80 10.90
CA GLU A 78 6.54 -33.57 10.70
C GLU A 78 5.66 -32.35 10.98
N GLN A 79 4.39 -32.36 10.56
CA GLN A 79 3.43 -31.31 10.88
C GLN A 79 3.31 -31.08 12.38
N ALA A 80 3.29 -32.16 13.19
CA ALA A 80 3.19 -32.08 14.64
C ALA A 80 4.32 -31.26 15.30
N LYS A 81 5.47 -31.13 14.66
CA LYS A 81 6.58 -30.29 15.15
C LYS A 81 6.27 -28.80 15.10
N TYR A 82 5.42 -28.41 14.17
CA TYR A 82 5.10 -26.99 13.87
C TYR A 82 3.68 -26.62 14.24
N ALA A 83 2.80 -27.60 14.43
CA ALA A 83 1.40 -27.38 14.74
C ALA A 83 1.20 -26.76 16.12
N ARG A 84 0.13 -26.01 16.26
CA ARG A 84 -0.38 -25.56 17.56
C ARG A 84 -0.86 -26.78 18.36
N ALA A 85 -0.72 -26.68 19.67
CA ALA A 85 -1.14 -27.77 20.56
C ALA A 85 -2.66 -28.01 20.54
N ASP A 86 -3.42 -26.96 20.27
CA ASP A 86 -4.90 -26.96 20.24
C ASP A 86 -5.50 -27.17 18.83
N ASP A 87 -4.70 -27.00 17.80
CA ASP A 87 -5.12 -27.18 16.41
C ASP A 87 -3.94 -27.61 15.52
N SER A 88 -3.95 -28.88 15.12
CA SER A 88 -2.94 -29.44 14.22
C SER A 88 -3.01 -28.90 12.78
N GLN A 89 -4.05 -28.16 12.42
CA GLN A 89 -4.20 -27.54 11.10
C GLN A 89 -3.58 -26.13 11.05
N GLU A 90 -3.21 -25.56 12.21
CA GLU A 90 -2.57 -24.27 12.30
C GLU A 90 -1.11 -24.37 12.73
N ILE A 91 -0.30 -23.45 12.20
CA ILE A 91 1.11 -23.33 12.55
C ILE A 91 1.23 -22.46 13.80
N GLU A 92 1.96 -22.95 14.81
CA GLU A 92 2.29 -22.16 15.99
C GLU A 92 3.15 -20.96 15.60
N GLN A 93 2.78 -19.76 16.06
CA GLN A 93 3.43 -18.52 15.66
C GLN A 93 4.96 -18.53 15.88
N GLY A 94 5.43 -19.06 17.00
CA GLY A 94 6.86 -19.19 17.30
C GLY A 94 7.61 -20.17 16.41
N LYS A 95 6.90 -21.05 15.70
CA LYS A 95 7.48 -22.09 14.83
C LYS A 95 7.42 -21.75 13.34
N ARG A 96 6.84 -20.61 12.96
CA ARG A 96 6.81 -20.19 11.54
C ARG A 96 8.20 -19.97 10.95
N GLY A 97 9.11 -19.36 11.68
CA GLY A 97 10.49 -19.16 11.21
C GLY A 97 11.25 -20.46 10.94
N PRO A 98 11.28 -21.42 11.88
CA PRO A 98 11.83 -22.76 11.62
C PRO A 98 11.18 -23.49 10.45
N LEU A 99 9.86 -23.38 10.28
CA LEU A 99 9.15 -23.99 9.14
C LEU A 99 9.51 -23.30 7.81
N GLU A 100 9.68 -21.99 7.82
CA GLU A 100 10.18 -21.25 6.64
C GLU A 100 11.58 -21.71 6.25
N ALA A 101 12.47 -21.89 7.23
CA ALA A 101 13.81 -22.41 6.97
C ALA A 101 13.77 -23.78 6.33
N ALA A 102 12.94 -24.69 6.85
CA ALA A 102 12.74 -26.03 6.26
C ALA A 102 12.15 -25.96 4.85
N MET A 103 11.21 -25.06 4.60
CA MET A 103 10.66 -24.83 3.27
C MET A 103 11.71 -24.28 2.30
N ASN A 104 12.52 -23.33 2.74
CA ASN A 104 13.60 -22.76 1.94
C ASN A 104 14.64 -23.82 1.55
N GLU A 105 14.99 -24.69 2.49
CA GLU A 105 15.87 -25.83 2.25
C GLU A 105 15.26 -26.83 1.27
N HIS A 106 14.01 -27.23 1.50
CA HIS A 106 13.28 -28.18 0.66
C HIS A 106 13.19 -27.73 -0.80
N PHE A 107 12.89 -26.45 -1.04
CA PHE A 107 12.76 -25.90 -2.38
C PHE A 107 14.05 -25.28 -2.92
N GLY A 108 15.13 -25.26 -2.15
CA GLY A 108 16.38 -24.63 -2.54
C GLY A 108 16.28 -23.10 -2.69
N PHE A 109 15.40 -22.45 -1.93
CA PHE A 109 15.27 -20.98 -1.97
C PHE A 109 16.57 -20.33 -1.48
N ARG A 110 17.00 -19.28 -2.18
CA ARG A 110 18.31 -18.64 -1.98
C ARG A 110 18.14 -17.16 -1.77
N ARG A 111 18.89 -16.61 -0.82
CA ARG A 111 18.90 -15.18 -0.51
C ARG A 111 20.22 -14.57 -0.96
N VAL A 112 20.14 -13.40 -1.56
CA VAL A 112 21.29 -12.58 -1.95
C VAL A 112 21.10 -11.15 -1.47
N ALA A 113 22.20 -10.44 -1.22
CA ALA A 113 22.13 -9.01 -0.92
C ALA A 113 21.72 -8.22 -2.17
N ILE A 114 20.90 -7.20 -1.97
CA ILE A 114 20.52 -6.26 -3.03
C ILE A 114 21.07 -4.89 -2.71
N LYS A 115 21.72 -4.27 -3.70
CA LYS A 115 22.21 -2.91 -3.58
C LYS A 115 21.05 -1.92 -3.43
N GLY A 116 21.14 -1.06 -2.41
CA GLY A 116 20.21 0.07 -2.25
C GLY A 116 18.97 -0.18 -1.40
N VAL A 117 18.74 -1.37 -0.89
CA VAL A 117 17.66 -1.63 0.07
C VAL A 117 18.04 -1.02 1.43
N GLY A 118 17.24 -0.06 1.90
CA GLY A 118 17.52 0.69 3.14
C GLY A 118 18.18 2.06 2.94
N GLY A 119 18.63 2.40 1.72
CA GLY A 119 19.33 3.65 1.41
C GLY A 119 18.75 4.51 0.29
N GLY A 120 17.57 4.14 -0.28
CA GLY A 120 16.96 4.92 -1.38
C GLY A 120 17.54 4.62 -2.77
N GLY A 121 18.31 3.53 -2.92
CA GLY A 121 18.80 3.08 -4.22
C GLY A 121 17.79 2.19 -4.96
N LYS A 122 17.83 2.21 -6.29
CA LYS A 122 17.06 1.27 -7.11
C LYS A 122 17.50 -0.15 -6.78
N MET A 123 16.57 -1.10 -6.78
CA MET A 123 16.89 -2.53 -6.83
C MET A 123 17.68 -2.78 -8.11
N SER A 124 18.99 -2.87 -7.99
CA SER A 124 19.90 -3.20 -9.06
C SER A 124 20.54 -4.54 -8.73
N GLU A 125 21.17 -5.15 -9.71
CA GLU A 125 21.88 -6.41 -9.55
C GLU A 125 22.71 -6.45 -8.26
N ALA A 126 22.53 -7.53 -7.49
CA ALA A 126 23.34 -7.75 -6.31
C ALA A 126 24.79 -7.99 -6.69
N VAL A 127 25.71 -7.33 -6.02
CA VAL A 127 27.14 -7.62 -6.16
C VAL A 127 27.44 -8.85 -5.30
N LEU A 128 27.80 -9.95 -5.95
CA LEU A 128 28.14 -11.20 -5.28
C LEU A 128 29.67 -11.34 -5.15
N PRO A 129 30.19 -12.03 -4.11
CA PRO A 129 31.58 -12.43 -4.06
C PRO A 129 31.95 -13.29 -5.27
N PRO A 130 33.18 -13.20 -5.78
CA PRO A 130 33.61 -13.95 -6.97
C PRO A 130 33.55 -15.48 -6.81
N ASP A 131 33.64 -15.96 -5.59
CA ASP A 131 33.60 -17.37 -5.22
C ASP A 131 32.17 -17.92 -5.00
N LEU A 132 31.16 -17.03 -5.02
CA LEU A 132 29.76 -17.43 -4.89
C LEU A 132 29.12 -17.61 -6.26
N ALA A 133 28.88 -18.86 -6.65
CA ALA A 133 28.17 -19.14 -7.89
C ALA A 133 26.78 -18.48 -7.90
N PRO A 134 26.30 -17.93 -9.02
CA PRO A 134 24.96 -17.43 -9.13
C PRO A 134 23.94 -18.45 -8.66
N GLY A 135 23.15 -18.07 -7.66
CA GLY A 135 22.15 -18.92 -7.09
C GLY A 135 22.62 -19.90 -6.01
N ALA A 136 23.87 -19.90 -5.58
CA ALA A 136 24.32 -20.67 -4.41
C ALA A 136 23.78 -20.03 -3.11
N VAL A 137 23.54 -20.87 -2.08
CA VAL A 137 23.21 -20.37 -0.74
C VAL A 137 24.47 -19.84 -0.09
N PRO A 138 24.56 -18.53 0.27
CA PRO A 138 25.76 -17.99 0.88
C PRO A 138 25.92 -18.56 2.31
N THR A 139 27.17 -18.80 2.70
CA THR A 139 27.50 -19.03 4.11
C THR A 139 27.27 -17.75 4.92
N PRO A 140 27.22 -17.80 6.28
CA PRO A 140 27.11 -16.60 7.09
C PRO A 140 28.20 -15.56 6.81
N GLU A 141 29.43 -16.01 6.55
CA GLU A 141 30.59 -15.15 6.22
C GLU A 141 30.39 -14.51 4.85
N GLN A 142 29.97 -15.28 3.85
CA GLN A 142 29.66 -14.78 2.51
C GLN A 142 28.48 -13.80 2.55
N ALA A 143 27.47 -14.04 3.40
CA ALA A 143 26.35 -13.09 3.59
C ALA A 143 26.83 -11.75 4.17
N LEU A 144 27.78 -11.75 5.09
CA LEU A 144 28.40 -10.53 5.60
C LEU A 144 29.20 -9.80 4.50
N GLU A 145 29.95 -10.54 3.69
CA GLU A 145 30.72 -9.98 2.58
C GLU A 145 29.79 -9.42 1.49
N ILE A 146 28.72 -10.10 1.15
CA ILE A 146 27.67 -9.59 0.25
C ILE A 146 27.12 -8.27 0.81
N GLY A 147 26.85 -8.20 2.12
CA GLY A 147 26.41 -6.97 2.78
C GLY A 147 27.45 -5.85 2.59
N ARG A 148 28.72 -6.13 2.82
CA ARG A 148 29.82 -5.18 2.67
C ARG A 148 29.97 -4.69 1.22
N LEU A 149 29.96 -5.59 0.25
CA LEU A 149 30.07 -5.26 -1.17
C LEU A 149 28.92 -4.39 -1.68
N ASN A 150 27.76 -4.50 -1.04
CA ASN A 150 26.57 -3.72 -1.37
C ASN A 150 26.36 -2.49 -0.47
N GLY A 151 27.37 -2.10 0.32
CA GLY A 151 27.41 -0.84 1.06
C GLY A 151 26.73 -0.86 2.42
N PHE A 152 26.58 -2.03 3.05
CA PHE A 152 26.03 -2.15 4.39
C PHE A 152 27.15 -2.13 5.46
N PRO A 153 27.04 -1.27 6.50
CA PRO A 153 28.06 -1.21 7.53
C PRO A 153 28.10 -2.51 8.36
N PRO A 154 29.30 -3.01 8.69
CA PRO A 154 29.46 -4.17 9.55
C PRO A 154 28.88 -3.90 10.96
N GLY A 155 28.25 -4.91 11.54
CA GLY A 155 27.80 -4.90 12.95
C GLY A 155 26.33 -4.57 13.19
N ARG A 156 25.53 -4.26 12.19
CA ARG A 156 24.07 -4.13 12.34
C ARG A 156 23.35 -5.40 11.88
N GLY A 157 23.57 -6.50 12.56
CA GLY A 157 23.09 -7.83 12.17
C GLY A 157 21.60 -7.95 11.83
N ARG A 158 20.72 -7.17 12.48
CA ARG A 158 19.30 -7.14 12.11
C ARG A 158 19.03 -6.40 10.80
N LEU A 159 19.80 -5.36 10.46
CA LEU A 159 19.66 -4.61 9.22
C LEU A 159 20.29 -5.37 8.04
N ALA A 160 21.34 -6.16 8.26
CA ALA A 160 21.92 -7.00 7.22
C ALA A 160 20.92 -8.05 6.71
N PHE A 161 20.12 -8.66 7.60
CA PHE A 161 19.07 -9.59 7.20
C PHE A 161 17.89 -8.92 6.50
N SER A 162 17.52 -7.70 6.86
CA SER A 162 16.45 -6.95 6.20
C SER A 162 16.81 -6.50 4.78
N ASN A 163 18.08 -6.56 4.43
CA ASN A 163 18.62 -6.14 3.13
C ASN A 163 18.98 -7.31 2.22
N LEU A 164 18.64 -8.54 2.63
CA LEU A 164 18.77 -9.71 1.77
C LEU A 164 17.46 -9.93 1.00
N THR A 165 17.57 -10.07 -0.30
CA THR A 165 16.44 -10.53 -1.11
C THR A 165 16.53 -12.02 -1.35
N VAL A 166 15.40 -12.61 -1.69
CA VAL A 166 15.34 -14.00 -2.12
C VAL A 166 15.57 -14.01 -3.63
N ALA A 167 16.76 -14.45 -4.08
CA ALA A 167 17.08 -14.51 -5.49
C ALA A 167 16.36 -15.65 -6.22
N TYR A 168 16.04 -16.72 -5.49
CA TYR A 168 15.25 -17.82 -6.01
C TYR A 168 14.25 -18.27 -4.95
N SER A 169 12.98 -18.13 -5.25
CA SER A 169 11.87 -18.48 -4.35
C SER A 169 10.57 -18.64 -5.13
N SER A 170 9.53 -19.06 -4.42
CA SER A 170 8.18 -19.11 -4.98
C SER A 170 7.62 -17.73 -5.39
N CYS A 171 8.23 -16.63 -4.98
CA CYS A 171 7.79 -15.29 -5.35
C CYS A 171 8.66 -14.65 -6.43
N THR A 172 9.94 -14.99 -6.52
CA THR A 172 10.79 -14.53 -7.64
C THR A 172 10.63 -15.43 -8.88
N ASN A 173 10.33 -16.71 -8.66
CA ASN A 173 10.16 -17.71 -9.70
C ASN A 173 8.86 -18.52 -9.49
N PRO A 174 7.69 -17.87 -9.47
CA PRO A 174 6.43 -18.51 -9.07
C PRO A 174 6.00 -19.66 -9.99
N GLU A 175 6.44 -19.65 -11.22
CA GLU A 175 6.11 -20.67 -12.22
C GLU A 175 6.79 -22.02 -11.95
N ASP A 176 7.92 -22.00 -11.24
CA ASP A 176 8.67 -23.20 -10.88
C ASP A 176 8.03 -23.97 -9.70
N PHE A 177 7.05 -23.39 -9.02
CA PHE A 177 6.43 -23.92 -7.80
C PHE A 177 4.92 -24.14 -7.92
N PRO A 178 4.42 -24.87 -8.93
CA PRO A 178 2.97 -25.03 -9.16
C PRO A 178 2.27 -25.76 -8.00
N THR A 179 2.98 -26.56 -7.21
CA THR A 179 2.41 -27.24 -6.04
C THR A 179 2.02 -26.27 -4.93
N LEU A 180 2.72 -25.12 -4.80
CA LEU A 180 2.39 -24.06 -3.84
C LEU A 180 1.18 -23.22 -4.27
N ALA A 181 0.67 -23.41 -5.48
CA ALA A 181 -0.59 -22.78 -5.94
C ALA A 181 -1.82 -23.66 -5.67
N LYS A 182 -1.63 -24.92 -5.23
CA LYS A 182 -2.76 -25.82 -4.94
C LYS A 182 -3.64 -25.25 -3.83
N GLY A 183 -4.94 -25.25 -4.09
CA GLY A 183 -5.92 -24.73 -3.13
C GLY A 183 -6.04 -23.21 -3.08
N PHE A 184 -5.27 -22.46 -3.89
CA PHE A 184 -5.43 -21.03 -3.98
C PHE A 184 -6.85 -20.66 -4.42
N ARG A 185 -7.49 -19.74 -3.68
CA ARG A 185 -8.87 -19.32 -3.92
C ARG A 185 -8.92 -17.88 -4.41
N THR A 186 -9.72 -17.63 -5.43
CA THR A 186 -10.07 -16.30 -5.92
C THR A 186 -11.40 -15.86 -5.33
N TYR A 187 -11.63 -14.55 -5.29
CA TYR A 187 -12.89 -13.98 -4.81
C TYR A 187 -13.99 -14.22 -5.85
N GLU A 188 -15.06 -14.91 -5.45
CA GLU A 188 -16.17 -15.27 -6.33
C GLU A 188 -17.45 -14.48 -6.04
N GLY A 189 -17.39 -13.53 -5.09
CA GLY A 189 -18.54 -12.68 -4.77
C GLY A 189 -18.99 -11.83 -5.96
N PRO A 190 -20.25 -11.45 -5.98
CA PRO A 190 -20.85 -10.70 -7.10
C PRO A 190 -20.60 -9.19 -7.02
N VAL A 191 -20.07 -8.69 -5.90
CA VAL A 191 -19.94 -7.24 -5.63
C VAL A 191 -18.49 -6.87 -5.40
N ALA A 192 -18.03 -5.75 -5.98
CA ALA A 192 -16.74 -5.14 -5.70
C ALA A 192 -16.79 -3.61 -5.80
N ALA A 193 -15.82 -2.95 -5.18
CA ALA A 193 -15.53 -1.55 -5.43
C ALA A 193 -14.94 -1.39 -6.84
N GLY A 194 -15.31 -0.34 -7.56
CA GLY A 194 -14.79 -0.08 -8.89
C GLY A 194 -15.77 0.71 -9.74
N ILE A 195 -15.43 0.84 -11.00
CA ILE A 195 -16.26 1.44 -12.06
C ILE A 195 -16.14 0.60 -13.32
N ASP A 196 -17.01 0.84 -14.28
CA ASP A 196 -16.87 0.36 -15.64
C ASP A 196 -15.72 1.14 -16.33
N LEU A 197 -14.60 0.46 -16.61
CA LEU A 197 -13.42 1.06 -17.23
C LEU A 197 -13.44 0.98 -18.75
N ASP A 198 -14.01 -0.07 -19.32
CA ASP A 198 -13.94 -0.35 -20.76
C ASP A 198 -15.26 -0.07 -21.51
N GLY A 199 -16.33 0.26 -20.80
CA GLY A 199 -17.65 0.55 -21.37
C GLY A 199 -18.41 -0.69 -21.86
N LYS A 200 -18.02 -1.89 -21.41
CA LYS A 200 -18.61 -3.15 -21.82
C LYS A 200 -19.13 -3.93 -20.63
N SER A 201 -20.02 -4.87 -20.89
CA SER A 201 -20.47 -5.83 -19.91
C SER A 201 -19.81 -7.18 -20.15
N GLY A 202 -18.97 -7.61 -19.23
CA GLY A 202 -18.26 -8.87 -19.28
C GLY A 202 -18.83 -9.92 -18.31
N ARG A 203 -18.52 -11.19 -18.56
CA ARG A 203 -18.95 -12.32 -17.71
C ARG A 203 -18.38 -12.22 -16.29
N HIS A 204 -17.25 -11.57 -16.13
CA HIS A 204 -16.50 -11.49 -14.86
C HIS A 204 -16.64 -10.15 -14.16
N ASP A 205 -17.47 -9.24 -14.68
CA ASP A 205 -17.72 -7.96 -14.05
C ASP A 205 -18.48 -8.13 -12.75
N PHE A 206 -18.27 -7.14 -11.90
CA PHE A 206 -18.95 -7.07 -10.63
C PHE A 206 -20.16 -6.11 -10.69
N LYS A 207 -21.01 -6.24 -9.72
CA LYS A 207 -21.96 -5.20 -9.33
C LYS A 207 -21.23 -4.23 -8.41
N GLY A 208 -21.38 -2.93 -8.63
CA GLY A 208 -20.79 -1.89 -7.78
C GLY A 208 -21.41 -1.82 -6.40
N LEU A 209 -20.65 -1.28 -5.45
CA LEU A 209 -21.15 -1.01 -4.09
C LEU A 209 -22.32 0.00 -4.07
N ASP A 210 -22.38 0.88 -5.06
CA ASP A 210 -23.44 1.86 -5.32
C ASP A 210 -24.60 1.30 -6.17
N GLY A 211 -24.56 0.01 -6.52
CA GLY A 211 -25.51 -0.64 -7.40
C GLY A 211 -25.22 -0.53 -8.88
N GLY A 212 -24.13 0.12 -9.28
CA GLY A 212 -23.62 0.15 -10.65
C GLY A 212 -23.44 -1.24 -11.24
N LYS A 213 -23.47 -1.34 -12.57
CA LYS A 213 -23.26 -2.60 -13.30
C LYS A 213 -21.92 -2.55 -14.02
N SER A 214 -21.42 -3.72 -14.41
CA SER A 214 -20.21 -3.85 -15.25
C SER A 214 -18.95 -3.24 -14.60
N VAL A 215 -18.79 -3.44 -13.29
CA VAL A 215 -17.62 -2.93 -12.56
C VAL A 215 -16.42 -3.80 -12.82
N ASP A 216 -15.35 -3.17 -13.30
CA ASP A 216 -14.06 -3.79 -13.55
C ASP A 216 -13.16 -3.71 -12.32
N ASN A 217 -12.90 -4.86 -11.69
CA ASN A 217 -11.90 -4.99 -10.62
C ASN A 217 -11.42 -6.44 -10.52
N GLN A 218 -10.76 -6.90 -11.58
CA GLN A 218 -10.25 -8.27 -11.62
C GLN A 218 -9.08 -8.50 -10.66
N LEU A 219 -8.37 -7.44 -10.25
CA LEU A 219 -7.38 -7.55 -9.18
C LEU A 219 -8.04 -7.99 -7.86
N TRP A 220 -9.20 -7.42 -7.51
CA TRP A 220 -9.93 -7.88 -6.33
C TRP A 220 -10.37 -9.33 -6.46
N ARG A 221 -10.81 -9.73 -7.66
CA ARG A 221 -11.13 -11.14 -7.91
C ARG A 221 -9.93 -12.04 -7.70
N ALA A 222 -8.73 -11.63 -8.15
CA ALA A 222 -7.51 -12.39 -8.01
C ALA A 222 -7.06 -12.53 -6.55
N VAL A 223 -7.08 -11.45 -5.76
CA VAL A 223 -6.44 -11.41 -4.43
C VAL A 223 -7.40 -11.21 -3.27
N GLY A 224 -8.68 -11.03 -3.52
CA GLY A 224 -9.68 -10.69 -2.50
C GLY A 224 -9.91 -11.78 -1.45
N CYS A 225 -9.47 -13.02 -1.68
CA CYS A 225 -9.47 -14.09 -0.69
C CYS A 225 -8.13 -14.27 0.03
N VAL A 226 -7.11 -13.49 -0.30
CA VAL A 226 -5.80 -13.57 0.35
C VAL A 226 -5.79 -12.74 1.62
N LYS A 227 -5.53 -13.38 2.76
CA LYS A 227 -5.55 -12.74 4.07
C LYS A 227 -4.68 -11.48 4.13
N ALA A 228 -3.44 -11.56 3.66
CA ALA A 228 -2.50 -10.44 3.69
C ALA A 228 -3.02 -9.20 2.94
N PHE A 229 -3.71 -9.38 1.81
CA PHE A 229 -4.29 -8.25 1.06
C PHE A 229 -5.52 -7.68 1.76
N ARG A 230 -6.33 -8.50 2.42
CA ARG A 230 -7.45 -8.02 3.24
C ARG A 230 -6.97 -7.24 4.46
N GLU A 231 -5.97 -7.74 5.18
CA GLU A 231 -5.41 -7.09 6.36
C GLU A 231 -4.65 -5.81 6.01
N SER A 232 -3.89 -5.81 4.91
CA SER A 232 -3.16 -4.62 4.45
C SER A 232 -4.08 -3.52 3.93
N SER A 233 -5.31 -3.86 3.55
CA SER A 233 -6.34 -2.89 3.17
C SER A 233 -7.05 -2.27 4.37
N GLU A 234 -6.83 -2.79 5.58
CA GLU A 234 -7.28 -2.11 6.80
C GLU A 234 -6.69 -0.71 6.87
N PRO A 235 -7.51 0.36 6.99
CA PRO A 235 -7.04 1.73 6.90
C PRO A 235 -5.89 2.07 7.87
N LYS A 236 -5.89 1.45 9.06
CA LYS A 236 -4.85 1.67 10.07
C LYS A 236 -3.49 1.08 9.67
N ILE A 237 -3.50 -0.10 9.05
CA ILE A 237 -2.27 -0.78 8.60
C ILE A 237 -1.71 -0.07 7.38
N ALA A 238 -2.57 0.19 6.38
CA ALA A 238 -2.21 0.91 5.17
C ALA A 238 -1.65 2.30 5.50
N LYS A 239 -2.29 3.05 6.42
CA LYS A 239 -1.81 4.35 6.89
C LYS A 239 -0.41 4.26 7.48
N ARG A 240 -0.13 3.26 8.33
CA ARG A 240 1.19 3.10 8.96
C ARG A 240 2.29 2.79 7.95
N LEU A 241 1.99 1.99 6.92
CA LEU A 241 2.91 1.69 5.84
C LEU A 241 3.16 2.93 4.98
N PHE A 242 2.10 3.64 4.60
CA PHE A 242 2.17 4.78 3.68
C PHE A 242 2.83 6.02 4.30
N ILE A 243 2.58 6.29 5.57
CA ILE A 243 3.20 7.40 6.32
C ILE A 243 4.72 7.23 6.46
N SER A 244 5.24 6.02 6.33
CA SER A 244 6.69 5.77 6.27
C SER A 244 7.26 5.96 4.86
N ALA A 245 6.43 6.26 3.87
CA ALA A 245 6.86 6.50 2.49
C ALA A 245 7.80 7.70 2.39
N ARG A 246 8.94 7.50 1.72
CA ARG A 246 9.98 8.52 1.57
C ARG A 246 9.65 9.55 0.49
N ALA A 247 8.71 9.25 -0.37
CA ALA A 247 8.33 10.11 -1.49
C ALA A 247 6.82 9.93 -1.75
N PRO A 248 5.97 10.66 -1.01
CA PRO A 248 4.53 10.52 -1.13
C PRO A 248 4.03 11.05 -2.48
N THR A 249 2.86 10.56 -2.87
CA THR A 249 2.13 11.09 -4.01
C THR A 249 1.44 12.38 -3.61
N LEU A 250 1.50 13.36 -4.51
CA LEU A 250 0.77 14.62 -4.42
C LEU A 250 -0.32 14.66 -5.50
N ILE A 251 -1.48 15.18 -5.16
CA ILE A 251 -2.55 15.52 -6.12
C ILE A 251 -2.78 17.02 -6.03
N GLU A 252 -2.75 17.71 -7.17
CA GLU A 252 -3.02 19.13 -7.28
C GLU A 252 -4.16 19.35 -8.25
N VAL A 253 -5.14 20.14 -7.86
CA VAL A 253 -6.26 20.58 -8.68
C VAL A 253 -6.13 22.07 -8.90
N ARG A 254 -6.09 22.51 -10.14
CA ARG A 254 -5.94 23.92 -10.56
C ARG A 254 -7.12 24.41 -11.39
N GLY A 255 -7.34 25.71 -11.35
CA GLY A 255 -8.41 26.37 -12.10
C GLY A 255 -9.77 26.15 -11.44
N ILE A 256 -9.81 26.02 -10.12
CA ILE A 256 -11.07 25.86 -9.38
C ILE A 256 -11.73 27.23 -9.23
N ASP A 257 -12.81 27.44 -9.97
CA ASP A 257 -13.66 28.62 -9.82
C ASP A 257 -14.75 28.40 -8.76
N ASP A 258 -15.36 27.21 -8.74
CA ASP A 258 -16.31 26.80 -7.71
C ASP A 258 -15.92 25.42 -7.14
N PRO A 259 -15.57 25.32 -5.85
CA PRO A 259 -15.16 24.05 -5.24
C PRO A 259 -16.29 23.02 -5.14
N ARG A 260 -17.54 23.40 -5.38
CA ARG A 260 -18.67 22.46 -5.41
C ARG A 260 -19.04 22.04 -6.82
N ASN A 261 -18.99 22.98 -7.79
CA ASN A 261 -19.43 22.67 -9.15
C ASN A 261 -18.56 23.41 -10.16
N ASP A 262 -17.60 22.72 -10.71
CA ASP A 262 -16.67 23.23 -11.71
C ASP A 262 -16.57 22.27 -12.89
N PRO A 263 -16.95 22.69 -14.10
CA PRO A 263 -16.98 21.78 -15.25
C PRO A 263 -15.60 21.47 -15.81
N ASP A 264 -14.56 22.24 -15.45
CA ASP A 264 -13.26 22.16 -16.12
C ASP A 264 -12.10 22.58 -15.23
N VAL A 265 -11.51 21.59 -14.56
CA VAL A 265 -10.31 21.77 -13.75
C VAL A 265 -9.14 20.97 -14.32
N THR A 266 -7.92 21.41 -14.03
CA THR A 266 -6.71 20.65 -14.36
C THR A 266 -6.28 19.87 -13.13
N VAL A 267 -6.04 18.56 -13.29
CA VAL A 267 -5.58 17.66 -12.22
C VAL A 267 -4.19 17.17 -12.53
N ASN A 268 -3.27 17.46 -11.62
CA ASN A 268 -1.89 17.03 -11.70
C ASN A 268 -1.63 15.99 -10.60
N VAL A 269 -0.89 14.93 -10.94
CA VAL A 269 -0.39 13.92 -10.00
C VAL A 269 1.12 13.93 -10.05
N TYR A 270 1.77 14.01 -8.89
CA TYR A 270 3.22 14.11 -8.76
C TYR A 270 3.74 13.15 -7.69
N ALA A 271 5.03 12.83 -7.74
CA ALA A 271 5.77 12.37 -6.59
C ALA A 271 6.42 13.56 -5.87
N ALA A 272 6.43 13.53 -4.54
CA ALA A 272 7.22 14.45 -3.75
C ALA A 272 8.68 14.00 -3.66
N ALA A 273 9.61 14.97 -3.61
CA ALA A 273 11.01 14.70 -3.28
C ALA A 273 11.23 14.59 -1.75
N ASP A 274 10.32 15.15 -0.97
CA ASP A 274 10.38 15.19 0.49
C ASP A 274 9.55 14.06 1.11
N PRO A 275 9.96 13.52 2.27
CA PRO A 275 9.16 12.55 3.00
C PRO A 275 7.90 13.17 3.58
N VAL A 276 6.94 12.34 3.98
CA VAL A 276 5.73 12.81 4.68
C VAL A 276 6.15 13.49 5.99
N VAL A 277 5.77 14.75 6.16
CA VAL A 277 5.89 15.46 7.43
C VAL A 277 4.78 14.97 8.36
N ARG A 278 5.11 14.69 9.62
CA ARG A 278 4.17 14.16 10.63
C ARG A 278 3.86 15.18 11.69
N ASP A 279 2.64 15.16 12.17
CA ASP A 279 2.22 15.92 13.35
C ASP A 279 2.62 15.21 14.66
N GLY A 280 2.29 15.81 15.80
CA GLY A 280 2.59 15.27 17.13
C GLY A 280 1.86 13.95 17.46
N LYS A 281 0.86 13.55 16.65
CA LYS A 281 0.13 12.27 16.76
C LYS A 281 0.67 11.21 15.81
N GLY A 282 1.65 11.57 14.96
CA GLY A 282 2.23 10.71 13.93
C GLY A 282 1.42 10.65 12.63
N ASP A 283 0.41 11.50 12.48
CA ASP A 283 -0.37 11.63 11.25
C ASP A 283 0.31 12.56 10.26
N ALA A 284 -0.08 12.52 8.98
CA ALA A 284 0.42 13.46 8.00
C ALA A 284 0.02 14.90 8.39
N LEU A 285 1.02 15.78 8.48
CA LEU A 285 0.81 17.17 8.83
C LEU A 285 0.11 17.90 7.68
N ALA A 286 -1.08 18.41 7.96
CA ALA A 286 -1.80 19.23 7.01
C ALA A 286 -1.07 20.56 6.77
N ARG A 287 -1.11 21.05 5.51
CA ARG A 287 -0.46 22.30 5.05
C ARG A 287 1.07 22.27 5.11
N ALA A 288 1.66 21.09 5.14
CA ALA A 288 3.10 20.95 4.90
C ALA A 288 3.44 21.27 3.44
N SER A 289 4.66 21.74 3.22
CA SER A 289 5.19 22.07 1.90
C SER A 289 6.05 20.94 1.36
N PHE A 290 5.97 20.68 0.06
CA PHE A 290 6.68 19.61 -0.62
C PHE A 290 7.32 20.11 -1.90
N HIS A 291 8.57 19.74 -2.15
CA HIS A 291 9.20 19.84 -3.44
C HIS A 291 8.77 18.66 -4.33
N LEU A 292 8.73 18.89 -5.63
CA LEU A 292 8.47 17.84 -6.61
C LEU A 292 9.73 16.98 -6.84
N ASP A 293 9.50 15.68 -7.02
CA ASP A 293 10.57 14.77 -7.48
C ASP A 293 11.07 15.22 -8.86
N PRO A 294 12.40 15.29 -9.08
CA PRO A 294 12.97 15.67 -10.37
C PRO A 294 12.66 14.67 -11.49
N ASP A 295 12.30 13.42 -11.16
CA ASP A 295 11.86 12.42 -12.15
C ASP A 295 10.51 12.81 -12.75
N ARG A 296 10.55 13.38 -13.95
CA ARG A 296 9.34 13.80 -14.67
C ARG A 296 8.45 12.65 -15.11
N THR A 297 8.95 11.41 -15.12
CA THR A 297 8.12 10.23 -15.42
C THR A 297 7.12 9.91 -14.31
N LEU A 298 7.28 10.53 -13.14
CA LEU A 298 6.36 10.46 -12.00
C LEU A 298 5.36 11.63 -11.98
N ARG A 299 5.18 12.30 -13.12
CA ARG A 299 4.23 13.42 -13.28
C ARG A 299 3.20 13.08 -14.33
N ALA A 300 1.95 13.35 -14.03
CA ALA A 300 0.87 13.17 -14.96
C ALA A 300 -0.13 14.33 -14.82
N THR A 301 -0.76 14.71 -15.94
CA THR A 301 -1.73 15.80 -16.00
C THR A 301 -2.95 15.35 -16.79
N THR A 302 -4.14 15.66 -16.31
CA THR A 302 -5.40 15.38 -16.99
C THR A 302 -6.43 16.49 -16.70
N ARG A 303 -7.55 16.44 -17.40
CA ARG A 303 -8.72 17.27 -17.12
C ARG A 303 -9.63 16.59 -16.10
N GLY A 304 -10.42 17.38 -15.42
CA GLY A 304 -11.42 16.89 -14.49
C GLY A 304 -12.58 17.85 -14.38
N ARG A 305 -13.60 17.42 -13.67
CA ARG A 305 -14.76 18.26 -13.28
C ARG A 305 -15.10 17.99 -11.84
N ILE A 306 -15.68 18.97 -11.19
CA ILE A 306 -16.22 18.87 -9.83
C ILE A 306 -17.73 18.98 -9.90
N VAL A 307 -18.43 18.02 -9.32
CA VAL A 307 -19.89 18.00 -9.19
C VAL A 307 -20.24 17.68 -7.74
N ASP A 308 -20.96 18.58 -7.08
CA ASP A 308 -21.32 18.48 -5.66
C ASP A 308 -20.12 18.21 -4.74
N GLY A 309 -18.97 18.82 -5.05
CA GLY A 309 -17.72 18.66 -4.29
C GLY A 309 -16.93 17.38 -4.61
N VAL A 310 -17.41 16.58 -5.57
CA VAL A 310 -16.72 15.36 -6.03
C VAL A 310 -15.99 15.62 -7.33
N LEU A 311 -14.68 15.57 -7.27
CA LEU A 311 -13.78 15.59 -8.42
C LEU A 311 -13.86 14.26 -9.17
N THR A 312 -13.98 14.32 -10.49
CA THR A 312 -13.83 13.16 -11.38
C THR A 312 -12.90 13.54 -12.53
N THR A 313 -11.94 12.70 -12.88
CA THR A 313 -10.97 12.98 -13.95
C THR A 313 -11.28 12.22 -15.23
N ASP A 314 -10.78 12.75 -16.33
CA ASP A 314 -10.60 11.99 -17.56
C ASP A 314 -9.53 10.89 -17.37
N PRO A 315 -9.50 9.87 -18.26
CA PRO A 315 -8.48 8.81 -18.19
C PRO A 315 -7.06 9.36 -18.27
N ILE A 316 -6.16 8.79 -17.47
CA ILE A 316 -4.75 9.19 -17.38
C ILE A 316 -3.87 7.99 -17.09
N ASP A 317 -2.67 7.94 -17.67
CA ASP A 317 -1.64 6.98 -17.26
C ASP A 317 -0.89 7.53 -16.05
N LEU A 318 -0.89 6.77 -14.94
CA LEU A 318 -0.30 7.17 -13.67
C LEU A 318 0.88 6.28 -13.30
N ARG A 319 1.93 6.92 -12.78
CA ARG A 319 2.99 6.27 -12.01
C ARG A 319 2.97 6.81 -10.59
N VAL A 320 2.26 6.11 -9.70
CA VAL A 320 2.20 6.47 -8.28
C VAL A 320 3.47 5.99 -7.62
N ASN A 321 4.25 6.91 -7.08
CA ASN A 321 5.47 6.56 -6.38
C ASN A 321 5.13 5.81 -5.09
N TYR A 322 5.77 4.66 -4.89
CA TYR A 322 5.56 3.83 -3.72
C TYR A 322 6.92 3.39 -3.18
N LYS A 323 7.51 4.29 -2.36
CA LYS A 323 8.80 4.04 -1.71
C LYS A 323 8.58 3.83 -0.21
N GLU A 324 8.47 2.59 0.18
CA GLU A 324 8.51 2.17 1.57
C GLU A 324 9.91 1.70 1.98
N GLN A 325 10.04 1.22 3.23
CA GLN A 325 11.31 0.67 3.70
C GLN A 325 11.82 -0.51 2.85
N ILE A 326 10.92 -1.20 2.19
CA ILE A 326 11.15 -2.49 1.53
C ILE A 326 10.65 -2.56 0.10
N ILE A 327 9.87 -1.56 -0.34
CA ILE A 327 9.37 -1.48 -1.71
C ILE A 327 9.84 -0.15 -2.29
N ASP A 328 10.56 -0.22 -3.39
CA ASP A 328 10.92 0.93 -4.21
C ASP A 328 10.52 0.63 -5.66
N ALA A 329 9.21 0.58 -5.88
CA ALA A 329 8.65 0.36 -7.21
C ALA A 329 7.46 1.27 -7.41
N PRO A 330 7.42 2.05 -8.48
CA PRO A 330 6.23 2.80 -8.82
C PRO A 330 5.08 1.84 -9.15
N ARG A 331 3.88 2.19 -8.73
CA ARG A 331 2.66 1.53 -9.17
C ARG A 331 2.18 2.19 -10.46
N GLU A 332 2.13 1.42 -11.51
CA GLU A 332 1.77 1.92 -12.84
C GLU A 332 0.34 1.53 -13.20
N PHE A 333 -0.51 2.55 -13.41
CA PHE A 333 -1.88 2.38 -13.84
C PHE A 333 -2.06 3.01 -15.22
N ARG A 334 -2.70 2.30 -16.13
CA ARG A 334 -3.09 2.81 -17.45
C ARG A 334 -4.57 3.14 -17.47
N GLY A 335 -4.91 4.21 -18.17
CA GLY A 335 -6.28 4.68 -18.31
C GLY A 335 -6.97 4.91 -16.96
N ALA A 336 -6.22 5.30 -15.95
CA ALA A 336 -6.73 5.51 -14.60
C ALA A 336 -7.71 6.69 -14.56
N ARG A 337 -8.72 6.58 -13.71
CA ARG A 337 -9.64 7.67 -13.37
C ARG A 337 -9.61 7.89 -11.87
N ILE A 338 -9.54 9.14 -11.46
CA ILE A 338 -9.58 9.55 -10.05
C ILE A 338 -10.99 10.06 -9.77
N ARG A 339 -11.61 9.56 -8.69
CA ARG A 339 -12.84 10.11 -8.13
C ARG A 339 -12.57 10.46 -6.68
N ALA A 340 -12.72 11.73 -6.30
CA ALA A 340 -12.32 12.20 -4.98
C ALA A 340 -13.27 13.25 -4.43
N GLU A 341 -13.66 13.13 -3.18
CA GLU A 341 -14.40 14.14 -2.43
C GLU A 341 -13.43 15.17 -1.85
N LEU A 342 -13.60 16.42 -2.24
CA LEU A 342 -12.85 17.57 -1.71
C LEU A 342 -13.56 18.08 -0.46
N LYS A 343 -13.16 17.61 0.72
CA LYS A 343 -13.87 17.88 1.97
C LYS A 343 -13.70 19.32 2.47
N PRO A 344 -14.70 19.87 3.20
CA PRO A 344 -14.63 21.21 3.76
C PRO A 344 -13.50 21.43 4.75
N ASP A 345 -13.05 20.38 5.47
CA ASP A 345 -11.93 20.43 6.41
C ASP A 345 -10.56 20.51 5.72
N GLY A 346 -10.54 20.48 4.40
CA GLY A 346 -9.33 20.50 3.58
C GLY A 346 -8.67 19.14 3.40
N SER A 347 -9.31 18.07 3.82
CA SER A 347 -8.88 16.70 3.48
C SER A 347 -9.46 16.28 2.12
N VAL A 348 -8.94 15.18 1.59
CA VAL A 348 -9.45 14.53 0.39
C VAL A 348 -9.58 13.03 0.64
N GLU A 349 -10.69 12.47 0.22
CA GLU A 349 -10.89 11.02 0.18
C GLU A 349 -11.35 10.61 -1.20
N GLY A 350 -10.81 9.53 -1.72
CA GLY A 350 -11.16 9.12 -3.06
C GLY A 350 -10.65 7.76 -3.45
N SER A 351 -10.81 7.49 -4.74
CA SER A 351 -10.39 6.23 -5.34
C SER A 351 -9.69 6.48 -6.67
N VAL A 352 -8.74 5.61 -6.98
CA VAL A 352 -8.12 5.47 -8.29
C VAL A 352 -8.61 4.16 -8.87
N TYR A 353 -9.24 4.24 -10.04
CA TYR A 353 -9.68 3.09 -10.82
C TYR A 353 -8.86 3.04 -12.10
N GLY A 354 -8.30 1.88 -12.45
CA GLY A 354 -7.49 1.78 -13.66
C GLY A 354 -6.89 0.40 -13.84
N TYR A 355 -6.20 0.23 -14.96
CA TYR A 355 -5.53 -1.02 -15.30
C TYR A 355 -4.11 -1.02 -14.73
N TYR A 356 -3.90 -1.73 -13.63
CA TYR A 356 -2.58 -1.90 -13.01
C TYR A 356 -1.71 -2.78 -13.90
N THR A 357 -0.53 -2.29 -14.32
CA THR A 357 0.35 -3.09 -15.18
C THR A 357 0.88 -4.31 -14.43
N LEU A 358 0.87 -5.48 -15.06
CA LEU A 358 1.29 -6.73 -14.42
C LEU A 358 2.77 -6.68 -14.03
N ALA A 359 3.61 -6.05 -14.84
CA ALA A 359 5.04 -5.89 -14.57
C ALA A 359 5.27 -5.09 -13.28
N SER A 360 4.60 -3.96 -13.12
CA SER A 360 4.73 -3.13 -11.92
C SER A 360 4.12 -3.82 -10.68
N TYR A 361 2.97 -4.48 -10.84
CA TYR A 361 2.38 -5.25 -9.75
C TYR A 361 3.34 -6.34 -9.27
N TRP A 362 3.90 -7.12 -10.22
CA TRP A 362 4.79 -8.22 -9.89
C TRP A 362 6.09 -7.73 -9.27
N SER A 363 6.68 -6.66 -9.77
CA SER A 363 7.85 -6.02 -9.15
C SER A 363 7.60 -5.65 -7.67
N SER A 364 6.40 -5.17 -7.33
CA SER A 364 6.04 -4.91 -5.94
C SER A 364 5.97 -6.19 -5.10
N ILE A 365 5.43 -7.28 -5.64
CA ILE A 365 5.38 -8.59 -4.97
C ILE A 365 6.80 -9.15 -4.75
N GLU A 366 7.66 -9.12 -5.76
CA GLU A 366 9.04 -9.57 -5.65
C GLU A 366 9.80 -8.82 -4.55
N GLN A 367 9.61 -7.51 -4.45
CA GLN A 367 10.22 -6.70 -3.40
C GLN A 367 9.65 -6.99 -2.01
N MET A 368 8.35 -7.24 -1.90
CA MET A 368 7.74 -7.67 -0.64
C MET A 368 8.30 -9.01 -0.14
N THR A 369 8.82 -9.88 -1.01
CA THR A 369 9.38 -11.18 -0.62
C THR A 369 10.61 -11.08 0.25
N GLN A 370 11.34 -9.97 0.17
CA GLN A 370 12.49 -9.70 1.02
C GLN A 370 12.13 -9.73 2.51
N ASN A 371 10.86 -9.44 2.83
CA ASN A 371 10.34 -9.47 4.19
C ASN A 371 9.43 -10.66 4.45
N GLY A 372 9.60 -11.74 3.70
CA GLY A 372 8.85 -12.95 3.92
C GLY A 372 7.38 -12.81 3.51
N ALA A 373 7.07 -12.51 2.24
CA ALA A 373 5.71 -12.64 1.72
C ALA A 373 5.16 -14.03 2.01
N ASN A 374 6.03 -15.05 2.02
CA ASN A 374 5.70 -16.39 2.49
C ASN A 374 5.27 -16.43 3.97
N LEU A 375 5.75 -15.49 4.81
CA LEU A 375 5.35 -15.36 6.21
C LEU A 375 4.04 -14.60 6.39
N THR A 376 3.63 -13.81 5.38
CA THR A 376 2.44 -12.96 5.46
C THR A 376 1.16 -13.65 4.94
N GLY A 377 1.22 -14.92 4.58
CA GLY A 377 0.08 -15.65 4.04
C GLY A 377 -0.19 -15.35 2.56
N VAL A 378 0.83 -15.02 1.78
CA VAL A 378 0.74 -14.83 0.33
C VAL A 378 1.32 -16.06 -0.38
N SER A 379 0.49 -16.79 -1.12
CA SER A 379 0.96 -17.79 -2.08
C SER A 379 1.30 -17.08 -3.39
N CYS A 380 2.58 -16.76 -3.60
CA CYS A 380 3.01 -16.11 -4.82
C CYS A 380 2.68 -16.89 -6.10
N PRO A 381 2.88 -18.24 -6.16
CA PRO A 381 2.43 -19.02 -7.30
C PRO A 381 0.93 -18.95 -7.55
N GLY A 382 0.12 -18.98 -6.48
CA GLY A 382 -1.34 -18.86 -6.59
C GLY A 382 -1.77 -17.49 -7.08
N VAL A 383 -1.19 -16.43 -6.52
CA VAL A 383 -1.43 -15.03 -6.94
C VAL A 383 -1.03 -14.84 -8.41
N LYS A 384 0.16 -15.34 -8.81
CA LYS A 384 0.62 -15.23 -10.21
C LYS A 384 -0.35 -15.89 -11.19
N GLN A 385 -0.75 -17.12 -10.93
CA GLN A 385 -1.71 -17.84 -11.76
C GLN A 385 -3.07 -17.13 -11.82
N ALA A 386 -3.55 -16.59 -10.69
CA ALA A 386 -4.83 -15.89 -10.65
C ALA A 386 -4.78 -14.57 -11.46
N ILE A 387 -3.72 -13.79 -11.29
CA ILE A 387 -3.53 -12.52 -12.00
C ILE A 387 -3.39 -12.77 -13.52
N ASP A 388 -2.56 -13.71 -13.94
CA ASP A 388 -2.37 -14.01 -15.37
C ASP A 388 -3.67 -14.48 -16.04
N ARG A 389 -4.49 -15.24 -15.31
CA ARG A 389 -5.79 -15.71 -15.80
C ARG A 389 -6.85 -14.62 -15.87
N LEU A 390 -6.81 -13.67 -14.92
CA LEU A 390 -7.84 -12.65 -14.75
C LEU A 390 -7.43 -11.29 -15.33
N ALA A 391 -6.22 -11.17 -15.87
CA ALA A 391 -5.79 -9.98 -16.59
C ALA A 391 -6.74 -9.68 -17.75
N ASP A 392 -7.20 -8.43 -17.85
CA ASP A 392 -8.27 -8.00 -18.73
C ASP A 392 -7.96 -6.69 -19.47
N GLY A 393 -6.81 -6.04 -19.19
CA GLY A 393 -6.41 -4.77 -19.78
C GLY A 393 -5.22 -4.88 -20.75
N TYR A 394 -5.24 -4.09 -21.81
CA TYR A 394 -4.12 -3.87 -22.73
C TYR A 394 -3.53 -5.16 -23.33
N TYR A 395 -4.29 -5.76 -24.22
CA TYR A 395 -3.90 -7.00 -24.92
C TYR A 395 -2.67 -6.78 -25.82
N ASP A 396 -1.59 -7.53 -25.56
CA ASP A 396 -0.40 -7.58 -26.40
C ASP A 396 -0.55 -8.69 -27.46
N LYS A 397 -0.64 -8.28 -28.72
CA LYS A 397 -0.79 -9.19 -29.87
C LYS A 397 0.43 -10.09 -30.08
N ARG A 398 1.65 -9.64 -29.67
CA ARG A 398 2.89 -10.39 -29.84
C ARG A 398 2.96 -11.56 -28.87
N THR A 399 2.62 -11.33 -27.61
CA THR A 399 2.62 -12.36 -26.57
C THR A 399 1.29 -13.08 -26.45
N ARG A 400 0.24 -12.56 -27.07
CA ARG A 400 -1.15 -13.04 -27.00
C ARG A 400 -1.68 -13.07 -25.57
N ARG A 401 -1.30 -12.09 -24.75
CA ARG A 401 -1.69 -11.97 -23.34
C ARG A 401 -2.11 -10.54 -23.02
N TYR A 402 -2.94 -10.40 -22.02
CA TYR A 402 -3.18 -9.10 -21.39
C TYR A 402 -1.97 -8.71 -20.53
N THR A 403 -1.67 -7.42 -20.49
CA THR A 403 -0.48 -6.87 -19.78
C THR A 403 -0.84 -6.04 -18.56
N ALA A 404 -2.12 -5.88 -18.27
CA ALA A 404 -2.64 -5.15 -17.14
C ALA A 404 -3.91 -5.80 -16.60
N ILE A 405 -4.26 -5.47 -15.37
CA ILE A 405 -5.44 -5.98 -14.68
C ILE A 405 -6.24 -4.81 -14.11
N SER A 406 -7.56 -4.82 -14.32
CA SER A 406 -8.45 -3.80 -13.75
C SER A 406 -8.40 -3.81 -12.23
N SER A 407 -8.39 -2.64 -11.62
CA SER A 407 -8.17 -2.48 -10.19
C SER A 407 -8.85 -1.24 -9.62
N ALA A 408 -9.10 -1.26 -8.31
CA ALA A 408 -9.58 -0.14 -7.55
C ALA A 408 -8.74 0.04 -6.27
N TYR A 409 -8.29 1.25 -6.02
CA TYR A 409 -7.56 1.65 -4.82
C TYR A 409 -8.22 2.85 -4.18
N ASN A 410 -8.35 2.84 -2.87
CA ASN A 410 -8.79 4.01 -2.11
C ASN A 410 -7.58 4.80 -1.62
N PHE A 411 -7.79 6.10 -1.47
CA PHE A 411 -6.80 6.97 -0.86
C PHE A 411 -7.42 8.00 0.07
N VAL A 412 -6.61 8.47 0.99
CA VAL A 412 -6.89 9.62 1.86
C VAL A 412 -5.71 10.55 1.78
N GLY A 413 -5.98 11.86 1.77
CA GLY A 413 -4.94 12.87 1.76
C GLY A 413 -5.32 14.08 2.61
N VAL A 414 -4.32 14.86 2.95
CA VAL A 414 -4.48 16.14 3.66
C VAL A 414 -3.95 17.28 2.83
N ARG A 415 -4.45 18.49 3.09
CA ARG A 415 -4.01 19.71 2.40
C ARG A 415 -2.50 19.85 2.46
N ALA A 416 -1.89 20.21 1.33
CA ALA A 416 -0.45 20.42 1.19
C ALA A 416 -0.17 21.65 0.34
N PHE A 417 1.10 22.09 0.32
CA PHE A 417 1.61 23.10 -0.60
C PHE A 417 2.71 22.50 -1.47
N ILE A 418 2.72 22.85 -2.75
CA ILE A 418 3.76 22.48 -3.69
C ILE A 418 4.63 23.72 -3.92
N ILE A 419 5.92 23.61 -3.64
CA ILE A 419 6.89 24.71 -3.70
C ILE A 419 7.86 24.60 -4.89
N GLY A 420 7.52 23.79 -5.88
CA GLY A 420 8.28 23.64 -7.12
C GLY A 420 9.22 22.43 -7.12
N ASP A 421 10.10 22.39 -8.11
CA ASP A 421 11.07 21.32 -8.25
C ASP A 421 12.15 21.45 -7.17
N ARG A 422 12.60 20.31 -6.63
CA ARG A 422 13.76 20.31 -5.76
C ARG A 422 15.00 20.65 -6.57
N GLU A 423 15.69 21.73 -6.22
CA GLU A 423 16.99 22.02 -6.80
C GLU A 423 17.97 20.88 -6.49
N VAL A 424 18.42 20.21 -7.53
CA VAL A 424 19.51 19.24 -7.38
C VAL A 424 20.79 20.07 -7.35
N ALA A 425 21.40 20.20 -6.17
CA ALA A 425 22.72 20.80 -6.08
C ALA A 425 23.64 20.07 -7.08
N ALA A 426 24.18 20.80 -8.03
CA ALA A 426 25.18 20.28 -8.94
C ALA A 426 26.36 19.76 -8.08
N ARG A 427 26.59 18.45 -8.13
CA ARG A 427 27.74 17.78 -7.51
C ARG A 427 28.91 17.78 -8.45
#